data_0589e5e5a22f9e31d3538795e61adf55
#
_entry.id   0589e5e5a22f9e31d3538795e61adf55
#
_cell.length_a   1.000
_cell.length_b   1.000
_cell.length_c   1.000
_cell.angle_alpha   90.00
_cell.angle_beta   90.00
_cell.angle_gamma   90.00
#
_symmetry.space_group_name_H-M   'P 1'
#
loop_
_entity.id
_entity.type
_entity.pdbx_description
1 polymer ?
#
loop_
_entity_poly.entity_id
_entity_poly.type
_entity_poly.pdbx_seq_one_letter_code
_entity_poly.pdbx_strand_id
1 'polypeptide(L)'
;MPDGPGTTNLPVRAPRLLLRGMAAAVLAAGMCGAAFAQAARSIDDEVLADRPIAKVVFKGLERVTEREILNNTRVTAGQPFDPKAVRNDVSTLYRLGQFGTIQATASVLADGTVELTYTFAEQPIVKDLQVVGNKLISDQELRKAIPLYAGGPRDDFLLEQAVGRIKDLYKQRGHYLAEVTVDESRLKDTGILILRIVEGPRVKVKEIEFTGNAQLTAKELAGEL
;
A
#
# COMPACT_ATOMS: atom_id res chain seq x y z
N MET A 1 5.14 -43.92 -64.02
CA MET A 1 5.15 -42.94 -65.10
C MET A 1 3.72 -42.58 -65.44
N PRO A 2 3.31 -41.32 -65.52
CA PRO A 2 4.04 -40.06 -65.53
C PRO A 2 3.50 -39.09 -64.42
N ASP A 3 4.32 -38.25 -63.96
CA ASP A 3 4.38 -36.80 -63.88
C ASP A 3 3.06 -36.04 -63.67
N GLY A 4 2.92 -35.47 -62.48
CA GLY A 4 1.98 -34.40 -62.14
C GLY A 4 2.70 -33.07 -61.98
N PRO A 5 2.14 -31.95 -62.43
CA PRO A 5 2.82 -30.67 -62.50
C PRO A 5 2.79 -29.91 -61.16
N GLY A 6 3.89 -29.19 -60.86
CA GLY A 6 4.11 -28.37 -59.72
C GLY A 6 3.16 -27.18 -59.62
N THR A 7 2.72 -26.89 -58.42
CA THR A 7 2.03 -25.65 -58.06
C THR A 7 3.01 -24.69 -57.43
N THR A 8 3.32 -23.64 -58.19
CA THR A 8 4.11 -22.49 -57.77
C THR A 8 3.29 -21.64 -56.74
N ASN A 9 3.69 -21.64 -55.51
CA ASN A 9 3.15 -20.73 -54.50
C ASN A 9 3.83 -19.38 -54.62
N LEU A 10 3.10 -18.37 -55.06
CA LEU A 10 3.46 -16.97 -55.00
C LEU A 10 3.15 -16.43 -53.59
N PRO A 11 4.02 -15.63 -52.99
CA PRO A 11 3.75 -15.02 -51.68
C PRO A 11 2.79 -13.84 -51.84
N VAL A 12 1.66 -13.94 -51.13
CA VAL A 12 0.70 -12.84 -50.97
C VAL A 12 1.33 -11.81 -50.00
N ARG A 13 1.63 -10.64 -50.56
CA ARG A 13 2.04 -9.47 -49.81
C ARG A 13 0.86 -8.95 -49.00
N ALA A 14 0.89 -9.07 -47.65
CA ALA A 14 -0.01 -8.38 -46.75
C ALA A 14 0.36 -6.90 -46.62
N PRO A 15 -0.61 -5.99 -46.49
CA PRO A 15 -0.35 -4.56 -46.33
C PRO A 15 0.22 -4.27 -44.93
N ARG A 16 1.30 -3.49 -44.90
CA ARG A 16 1.89 -2.93 -43.69
C ARG A 16 0.92 -1.93 -43.04
N LEU A 17 0.26 -2.36 -42.01
CA LEU A 17 -0.43 -1.45 -41.09
C LEU A 17 0.61 -0.86 -40.12
N LEU A 18 0.87 0.42 -40.26
CA LEU A 18 1.69 1.20 -39.34
C LEU A 18 0.92 1.37 -38.02
N LEU A 19 1.17 0.49 -37.06
CA LEU A 19 0.74 0.72 -35.68
C LEU A 19 1.90 1.37 -34.92
N ARG A 20 1.82 2.69 -34.77
CA ARG A 20 2.71 3.47 -33.91
C ARG A 20 2.34 3.24 -32.45
N GLY A 21 3.30 2.75 -31.71
CA GLY A 21 3.65 3.19 -30.37
C GLY A 21 2.72 2.82 -29.22
N MET A 22 2.97 1.69 -28.61
CA MET A 22 2.81 1.54 -27.15
C MET A 22 3.97 0.69 -26.65
N ALA A 23 5.04 1.35 -26.25
CA ALA A 23 6.10 0.74 -25.46
C ALA A 23 5.65 0.77 -24.00
N ALA A 24 5.11 -0.33 -23.50
CA ALA A 24 4.97 -0.58 -22.09
C ALA A 24 6.30 -1.18 -21.59
N ALA A 25 7.18 -0.36 -21.06
CA ALA A 25 8.35 -0.83 -20.31
C ALA A 25 7.90 -1.10 -18.87
N VAL A 26 7.75 -2.36 -18.53
CA VAL A 26 7.69 -2.81 -17.14
C VAL A 26 9.13 -2.88 -16.64
N LEU A 27 9.54 -1.93 -15.84
CA LEU A 27 10.75 -1.98 -15.01
C LEU A 27 10.31 -2.13 -13.57
N ALA A 28 10.34 -3.37 -13.09
CA ALA A 28 10.30 -3.69 -11.68
C ALA A 28 11.69 -3.44 -11.10
N ALA A 29 11.83 -2.43 -10.25
CA ALA A 29 12.93 -2.33 -9.31
C ALA A 29 12.44 -1.54 -8.09
N GLY A 30 12.54 -2.16 -6.92
CA GLY A 30 12.05 -1.65 -5.67
C GLY A 30 12.67 -0.33 -5.25
N MET A 31 11.80 0.50 -4.69
CA MET A 31 12.15 1.50 -3.68
C MET A 31 10.91 1.71 -2.81
N CYS A 32 11.00 1.18 -1.62
CA CYS A 32 10.12 1.49 -0.50
C CYS A 32 10.32 2.97 -0.16
N GLY A 33 9.25 3.72 -0.09
CA GLY A 33 9.29 5.10 0.40
C GLY A 33 8.79 6.11 -0.63
N ALA A 34 7.62 6.67 -0.36
CA ALA A 34 6.95 7.75 -1.08
C ALA A 34 5.96 7.31 -2.18
N ALA A 35 5.03 6.43 -1.84
CA ALA A 35 3.79 6.25 -2.62
C ALA A 35 2.71 7.28 -2.23
N PHE A 36 3.12 8.47 -1.81
CA PHE A 36 2.19 9.59 -1.63
C PHE A 36 2.23 10.48 -2.87
N ALA A 37 1.04 10.65 -3.45
CA ALA A 37 0.75 11.60 -4.52
C ALA A 37 1.22 11.18 -5.93
N GLN A 38 0.77 10.03 -6.40
CA GLN A 38 0.49 9.90 -7.83
C GLN A 38 -1.02 9.93 -8.04
N ALA A 39 -1.62 11.07 -7.65
CA ALA A 39 -2.87 11.49 -8.27
C ALA A 39 -2.60 11.48 -9.78
N ALA A 40 -3.37 10.68 -10.50
CA ALA A 40 -3.30 10.65 -11.95
C ALA A 40 -3.28 12.09 -12.45
N ARG A 41 -2.15 12.53 -13.04
CA ARG A 41 -2.10 13.75 -13.80
C ARG A 41 -2.92 13.47 -15.06
N SER A 42 -4.21 13.73 -14.99
CA SER A 42 -4.97 13.93 -16.20
C SER A 42 -4.39 15.18 -16.86
N ILE A 43 -4.06 15.07 -18.12
CA ILE A 43 -3.42 16.09 -18.95
C ILE A 43 -4.27 17.39 -19.05
N ASP A 44 -5.44 17.41 -18.45
CA ASP A 44 -6.49 18.41 -18.64
C ASP A 44 -6.81 19.27 -17.42
N ASP A 45 -6.09 19.17 -16.29
CA ASP A 45 -6.38 19.97 -15.10
C ASP A 45 -6.39 21.48 -15.36
N GLU A 46 -5.53 21.94 -16.27
CA GLU A 46 -5.40 23.38 -16.61
C GLU A 46 -6.48 23.82 -17.61
N VAL A 47 -6.99 22.91 -18.45
CA VAL A 47 -8.07 23.16 -19.42
C VAL A 47 -9.45 23.21 -18.74
N LEU A 48 -9.59 22.57 -17.58
CA LEU A 48 -10.84 22.50 -16.81
C LEU A 48 -10.97 23.62 -15.78
N ALA A 49 -9.88 24.32 -15.46
CA ALA A 49 -9.87 25.39 -14.47
C ALA A 49 -10.96 26.46 -14.78
N ASP A 50 -11.55 26.96 -13.71
CA ASP A 50 -12.60 28.00 -13.72
C ASP A 50 -13.94 27.60 -14.35
N ARG A 51 -14.11 26.39 -14.90
CA ARG A 51 -15.41 25.92 -15.37
C ARG A 51 -16.35 25.61 -14.18
N PRO A 52 -17.64 25.94 -14.28
CA PRO A 52 -18.57 25.65 -13.18
C PRO A 52 -18.75 24.14 -13.00
N ILE A 53 -18.71 23.70 -11.75
CA ILE A 53 -18.99 22.31 -11.38
C ILE A 53 -20.50 22.09 -11.39
N ALA A 54 -21.01 21.27 -12.31
CA ALA A 54 -22.44 20.94 -12.38
C ALA A 54 -22.84 20.02 -11.22
N LYS A 55 -22.01 19.02 -10.93
CA LYS A 55 -22.26 18.08 -9.85
C LYS A 55 -20.95 17.46 -9.32
N VAL A 56 -21.04 17.03 -8.06
CA VAL A 56 -20.03 16.23 -7.40
C VAL A 56 -20.62 14.85 -7.15
N VAL A 57 -19.92 13.78 -7.54
CA VAL A 57 -20.37 12.40 -7.44
C VAL A 57 -19.40 11.63 -6.55
N PHE A 58 -19.91 10.84 -5.63
CA PHE A 58 -19.15 9.98 -4.76
C PHE A 58 -19.40 8.51 -5.11
N LYS A 59 -18.34 7.73 -5.31
CA LYS A 59 -18.39 6.31 -5.65
C LYS A 59 -17.54 5.48 -4.71
N GLY A 60 -17.94 4.24 -4.42
CA GLY A 60 -17.16 3.30 -3.62
C GLY A 60 -17.22 3.54 -2.11
N LEU A 61 -18.22 4.29 -1.63
CA LEU A 61 -18.53 4.42 -0.21
C LEU A 61 -19.32 3.19 0.25
N GLU A 62 -18.89 2.52 1.31
CA GLU A 62 -19.54 1.35 1.89
C GLU A 62 -20.05 1.63 3.31
N ARG A 63 -19.22 2.24 4.16
CA ARG A 63 -19.47 2.56 5.56
C ARG A 63 -19.50 4.04 5.84
N VAL A 64 -18.68 4.79 5.12
CA VAL A 64 -18.61 6.24 5.24
C VAL A 64 -19.77 6.86 4.47
N THR A 65 -20.45 7.80 5.06
CA THR A 65 -21.59 8.47 4.41
C THR A 65 -21.13 9.64 3.55
N GLU A 66 -21.89 9.95 2.49
CA GLU A 66 -21.65 11.14 1.66
C GLU A 66 -21.65 12.43 2.50
N ARG A 67 -22.49 12.50 3.53
CA ARG A 67 -22.53 13.64 4.46
C ARG A 67 -21.23 13.86 5.20
N GLU A 68 -20.57 12.78 5.59
CA GLU A 68 -19.27 12.84 6.25
C GLU A 68 -18.18 13.35 5.29
N ILE A 69 -18.24 12.93 4.02
CA ILE A 69 -17.36 13.45 2.98
C ILE A 69 -17.59 14.94 2.77
N LEU A 70 -18.85 15.35 2.58
CA LEU A 70 -19.20 16.75 2.36
C LEU A 70 -18.77 17.68 3.52
N ASN A 71 -18.81 17.19 4.75
CA ASN A 71 -18.34 17.95 5.91
C ASN A 71 -16.81 18.17 5.91
N ASN A 72 -16.08 17.38 5.16
CA ASN A 72 -14.61 17.41 5.08
C ASN A 72 -14.06 17.88 3.73
N THR A 73 -14.94 18.26 2.81
CA THR A 73 -14.61 18.82 1.49
C THR A 73 -15.10 20.25 1.38
N ARG A 74 -14.39 21.06 0.60
CA ARG A 74 -14.76 22.46 0.31
C ARG A 74 -15.35 22.62 -1.08
N VAL A 75 -15.02 21.70 -1.98
CA VAL A 75 -15.49 21.74 -3.37
C VAL A 75 -16.94 21.27 -3.42
N THR A 76 -17.82 22.13 -3.94
CA THR A 76 -19.26 21.89 -4.07
C THR A 76 -19.76 22.22 -5.48
N ALA A 77 -20.93 21.69 -5.84
CA ALA A 77 -21.60 22.05 -7.08
C ALA A 77 -21.88 23.56 -7.13
N GLY A 78 -21.80 24.16 -8.31
CA GLY A 78 -21.99 25.58 -8.56
C GLY A 78 -20.73 26.44 -8.42
N GLN A 79 -19.65 25.90 -7.87
CA GLN A 79 -18.37 26.61 -7.79
C GLN A 79 -17.53 26.39 -9.05
N PRO A 80 -16.56 27.32 -9.35
CA PRO A 80 -15.58 27.07 -10.38
C PRO A 80 -14.65 25.92 -9.99
N PHE A 81 -14.27 25.10 -10.97
CA PHE A 81 -13.36 24.00 -10.76
C PHE A 81 -11.94 24.52 -10.48
N ASP A 82 -11.42 24.21 -9.30
CA ASP A 82 -10.05 24.52 -8.89
C ASP A 82 -9.31 23.20 -8.56
N PRO A 83 -8.34 22.81 -9.39
CA PRO A 83 -7.54 21.61 -9.15
C PRO A 83 -6.79 21.62 -7.80
N LYS A 84 -6.45 22.80 -7.28
CA LYS A 84 -5.76 22.92 -5.98
C LYS A 84 -6.73 22.64 -4.83
N ALA A 85 -7.96 23.15 -4.93
CA ALA A 85 -9.01 22.87 -3.95
C ALA A 85 -9.33 21.38 -3.90
N VAL A 86 -9.46 20.72 -5.05
CA VAL A 86 -9.68 19.26 -5.14
C VAL A 86 -8.54 18.47 -4.48
N ARG A 87 -7.28 18.83 -4.75
CA ARG A 87 -6.11 18.17 -4.08
C ARG A 87 -6.11 18.39 -2.58
N ASN A 88 -6.48 19.55 -2.11
CA ASN A 88 -6.59 19.84 -0.67
C ASN A 88 -7.70 19.01 -0.01
N ASP A 89 -8.84 18.85 -0.69
CA ASP A 89 -9.94 18.01 -0.23
C ASP A 89 -9.49 16.54 -0.13
N VAL A 90 -8.86 16.00 -1.18
CA VAL A 90 -8.29 14.66 -1.17
C VAL A 90 -7.30 14.48 -0.01
N SER A 91 -6.41 15.45 0.23
CA SER A 91 -5.46 15.41 1.34
C SER A 91 -6.16 15.43 2.70
N THR A 92 -7.25 16.19 2.82
CA THR A 92 -8.05 16.25 4.06
C THR A 92 -8.76 14.93 4.32
N LEU A 93 -9.34 14.32 3.28
CA LEU A 93 -10.02 13.03 3.36
C LEU A 93 -9.04 11.89 3.71
N TYR A 94 -7.81 11.90 3.18
CA TYR A 94 -6.78 10.93 3.58
C TYR A 94 -6.43 11.02 5.07
N ARG A 95 -6.42 12.23 5.66
CA ARG A 95 -6.15 12.40 7.10
C ARG A 95 -7.21 11.81 8.01
N LEU A 96 -8.41 11.49 7.51
CA LEU A 96 -9.42 10.76 8.27
C LEU A 96 -9.01 9.31 8.55
N GLY A 97 -8.02 8.77 7.82
CA GLY A 97 -7.54 7.40 8.01
C GLY A 97 -8.52 6.30 7.63
N GLN A 98 -9.63 6.66 6.97
CA GLN A 98 -10.71 5.72 6.62
C GLN A 98 -10.55 5.14 5.21
N PHE A 99 -9.69 5.73 4.38
CA PHE A 99 -9.54 5.40 2.96
C PHE A 99 -8.14 4.92 2.63
N GLY A 100 -8.05 3.80 1.93
CA GLY A 100 -6.79 3.29 1.36
C GLY A 100 -6.47 3.96 0.04
N THR A 101 -7.50 4.30 -0.75
CA THR A 101 -7.33 5.02 -2.02
C THR A 101 -8.46 6.02 -2.21
N ILE A 102 -8.09 7.21 -2.65
CA ILE A 102 -9.02 8.27 -3.08
C ILE A 102 -8.56 8.76 -4.44
N GLN A 103 -9.43 8.68 -5.44
CA GLN A 103 -9.19 9.22 -6.78
C GLN A 103 -10.23 10.30 -7.07
N ALA A 104 -9.79 11.45 -7.54
CA ALA A 104 -10.65 12.50 -8.04
C ALA A 104 -10.47 12.61 -9.56
N THR A 105 -11.56 12.51 -10.30
CA THR A 105 -11.58 12.67 -11.75
C THR A 105 -12.59 13.73 -12.14
N ALA A 106 -12.20 14.60 -13.04
CA ALA A 106 -13.06 15.64 -13.60
C ALA A 106 -13.34 15.35 -15.07
N SER A 107 -14.57 15.48 -15.49
CA SER A 107 -15.00 15.31 -16.88
C SER A 107 -15.88 16.47 -17.33
N VAL A 108 -15.75 16.87 -18.61
CA VAL A 108 -16.57 17.93 -19.19
C VAL A 108 -17.88 17.35 -19.67
N LEU A 109 -18.98 17.97 -19.28
CA LEU A 109 -20.31 17.64 -19.77
C LEU A 109 -20.59 18.36 -21.10
N ALA A 110 -21.65 17.95 -21.80
CA ALA A 110 -22.03 18.50 -23.12
C ALA A 110 -22.33 20.03 -23.09
N ASP A 111 -22.71 20.56 -21.95
CA ASP A 111 -22.95 21.99 -21.70
C ASP A 111 -21.71 22.80 -21.35
N GLY A 112 -20.53 22.14 -21.32
CA GLY A 112 -19.25 22.74 -20.98
C GLY A 112 -18.96 22.83 -19.48
N THR A 113 -19.88 22.40 -18.62
CA THR A 113 -19.67 22.30 -17.18
C THR A 113 -18.85 21.06 -16.79
N VAL A 114 -18.43 20.97 -15.53
CA VAL A 114 -17.60 19.87 -15.03
C VAL A 114 -18.42 18.96 -14.10
N GLU A 115 -18.31 17.65 -14.34
CA GLU A 115 -18.67 16.63 -13.36
C GLU A 115 -17.40 16.20 -12.61
N LEU A 116 -17.36 16.40 -11.30
CA LEU A 116 -16.30 15.95 -10.44
C LEU A 116 -16.70 14.65 -9.75
N THR A 117 -15.96 13.58 -10.00
CA THR A 117 -16.18 12.26 -9.38
C THR A 117 -15.05 11.93 -8.42
N TYR A 118 -15.39 11.70 -7.16
CA TYR A 118 -14.50 11.09 -6.18
C TYR A 118 -14.79 9.59 -6.09
N THR A 119 -13.77 8.77 -6.30
CA THR A 119 -13.85 7.31 -6.16
C THR A 119 -13.01 6.90 -4.94
N PHE A 120 -13.65 6.21 -4.01
CA PHE A 120 -13.08 5.79 -2.75
C PHE A 120 -12.88 4.28 -2.71
N ALA A 121 -11.80 3.85 -2.08
CA ALA A 121 -11.64 2.50 -1.56
C ALA A 121 -11.41 2.63 -0.06
N GLU A 122 -12.41 2.19 0.74
CA GLU A 122 -12.31 2.27 2.19
C GLU A 122 -11.29 1.26 2.72
N GLN A 123 -10.58 1.66 3.79
CA GLN A 123 -9.68 0.73 4.48
C GLN A 123 -10.49 -0.33 5.24
N PRO A 124 -10.08 -1.59 5.19
CA PRO A 124 -10.74 -2.63 5.97
C PRO A 124 -10.57 -2.34 7.48
N ILE A 125 -11.59 -2.68 8.25
CA ILE A 125 -11.55 -2.60 9.71
C ILE A 125 -11.00 -3.91 10.27
N VAL A 126 -10.07 -3.80 11.21
CA VAL A 126 -9.58 -4.93 11.99
C VAL A 126 -10.59 -5.21 13.11
N LYS A 127 -11.48 -6.19 12.91
CA LYS A 127 -12.46 -6.61 13.92
C LYS A 127 -11.82 -7.48 15.00
N ASP A 128 -10.87 -8.30 14.60
CA ASP A 128 -10.12 -9.19 15.51
C ASP A 128 -8.66 -9.31 15.06
N LEU A 129 -7.78 -9.42 16.05
CA LEU A 129 -6.35 -9.60 15.85
C LEU A 129 -5.92 -10.93 16.46
N GLN A 130 -5.42 -11.83 15.64
CA GLN A 130 -4.93 -13.14 16.06
C GLN A 130 -3.42 -13.22 15.93
N VAL A 131 -2.77 -13.85 16.92
CA VAL A 131 -1.35 -14.16 16.88
C VAL A 131 -1.23 -15.67 16.84
N VAL A 132 -0.42 -16.20 15.92
CA VAL A 132 -0.23 -17.64 15.75
C VAL A 132 1.24 -18.00 15.61
N GLY A 133 1.62 -19.18 16.11
CA GLY A 133 3.00 -19.68 16.03
C GLY A 133 3.88 -19.30 17.21
N ASN A 134 3.39 -18.46 18.12
CA ASN A 134 4.06 -18.12 19.37
C ASN A 134 3.91 -19.26 20.38
N LYS A 135 5.02 -19.77 20.88
CA LYS A 135 5.09 -20.81 21.93
C LYS A 135 5.80 -20.27 23.16
N LEU A 136 6.79 -19.43 22.96
CA LEU A 136 7.65 -18.86 24.00
C LEU A 136 7.00 -17.67 24.71
N ILE A 137 6.28 -16.83 23.98
CA ILE A 137 5.64 -15.62 24.48
C ILE A 137 4.13 -15.79 24.44
N SER A 138 3.47 -15.47 25.54
CA SER A 138 2.01 -15.63 25.62
C SER A 138 1.29 -14.60 24.76
N ASP A 139 0.08 -14.94 24.27
CA ASP A 139 -0.79 -14.04 23.52
C ASP A 139 -1.04 -12.71 24.27
N GLN A 140 -1.22 -12.79 25.59
CA GLN A 140 -1.46 -11.61 26.41
C GLN A 140 -0.28 -10.63 26.40
N GLU A 141 0.94 -11.15 26.42
CA GLU A 141 2.15 -10.32 26.38
C GLU A 141 2.35 -9.74 24.99
N LEU A 142 2.15 -10.51 23.93
CA LEU A 142 2.22 -10.06 22.55
C LEU A 142 1.17 -8.98 22.26
N ARG A 143 -0.06 -9.15 22.74
CA ARG A 143 -1.13 -8.15 22.58
C ARG A 143 -0.79 -6.81 23.19
N LYS A 144 -0.04 -6.75 24.30
CA LYS A 144 0.41 -5.48 24.91
C LYS A 144 1.42 -4.74 24.03
N ALA A 145 2.19 -5.46 23.22
CA ALA A 145 3.17 -4.87 22.31
C ALA A 145 2.54 -4.36 21.01
N ILE A 146 1.32 -4.81 20.67
CA ILE A 146 0.63 -4.49 19.43
C ILE A 146 -0.23 -3.22 19.63
N PRO A 147 0.09 -2.10 18.93
CA PRO A 147 -0.66 -0.85 19.09
C PRO A 147 -1.98 -0.82 18.32
N LEU A 148 -2.34 -1.90 17.64
CA LEU A 148 -3.62 -2.04 16.92
C LEU A 148 -4.73 -2.44 17.88
N TYR A 149 -5.93 -1.91 17.64
CA TYR A 149 -7.13 -2.23 18.43
C TYR A 149 -8.26 -2.76 17.53
N ALA A 150 -9.07 -3.63 18.09
CA ALA A 150 -10.25 -4.14 17.41
C ALA A 150 -11.26 -3.01 17.18
N GLY A 151 -11.83 -2.95 15.98
CA GLY A 151 -12.75 -1.88 15.54
C GLY A 151 -12.05 -0.71 14.83
N GLY A 152 -10.72 -0.65 14.85
CA GLY A 152 -9.95 0.38 14.14
C GLY A 152 -9.67 0.02 12.67
N PRO A 153 -9.32 1.03 11.86
CA PRO A 153 -8.86 0.80 10.50
C PRO A 153 -7.51 0.06 10.50
N ARG A 154 -7.27 -0.66 9.42
CA ARG A 154 -5.95 -1.23 9.17
C ARG A 154 -4.96 -0.09 8.87
N ASP A 155 -4.00 0.08 9.73
CA ASP A 155 -2.97 1.12 9.64
C ASP A 155 -1.61 0.47 9.41
N ASP A 156 -0.96 0.77 8.27
CA ASP A 156 0.33 0.21 7.89
C ASP A 156 1.43 0.55 8.88
N PHE A 157 1.46 1.78 9.37
CA PHE A 157 2.47 2.23 10.33
C PHE A 157 2.35 1.48 11.66
N LEU A 158 1.11 1.32 12.17
CA LEU A 158 0.87 0.56 13.40
C LEU A 158 1.17 -0.92 13.22
N LEU A 159 0.96 -1.49 12.02
CA LEU A 159 1.34 -2.86 11.69
C LEU A 159 2.85 -3.05 11.69
N GLU A 160 3.60 -2.19 11.04
CA GLU A 160 5.07 -2.24 11.04
C GLU A 160 5.63 -2.09 12.47
N GLN A 161 5.04 -1.19 13.24
CA GLN A 161 5.40 -0.99 14.63
C GLN A 161 5.11 -2.25 15.48
N ALA A 162 3.97 -2.92 15.26
CA ALA A 162 3.63 -4.16 15.91
C ALA A 162 4.65 -5.27 15.59
N VAL A 163 4.98 -5.44 14.30
CA VAL A 163 5.97 -6.41 13.84
C VAL A 163 7.34 -6.13 14.49
N GLY A 164 7.78 -4.87 14.51
CA GLY A 164 9.04 -4.46 15.14
C GLY A 164 9.08 -4.80 16.64
N ARG A 165 8.06 -4.39 17.39
CA ARG A 165 7.97 -4.65 18.83
C ARG A 165 7.93 -6.14 19.17
N ILE A 166 7.22 -6.93 18.38
CA ILE A 166 7.20 -8.39 18.57
C ILE A 166 8.59 -8.98 18.33
N LYS A 167 9.26 -8.61 17.23
CA LYS A 167 10.63 -9.06 16.96
C LYS A 167 11.60 -8.69 18.11
N ASP A 168 11.47 -7.50 18.67
CA ASP A 168 12.32 -7.06 19.77
C ASP A 168 12.05 -7.86 21.05
N LEU A 169 10.81 -8.23 21.35
CA LEU A 169 10.49 -9.14 22.45
C LEU A 169 11.16 -10.51 22.28
N TYR A 170 11.20 -11.05 21.06
CA TYR A 170 11.89 -12.31 20.77
C TYR A 170 13.40 -12.18 20.86
N LYS A 171 13.98 -11.06 20.38
CA LYS A 171 15.42 -10.77 20.52
C LYS A 171 15.86 -10.70 21.99
N GLN A 172 15.08 -10.04 22.85
CA GLN A 172 15.35 -9.96 24.29
C GLN A 172 15.41 -11.35 24.95
N ARG A 173 14.74 -12.36 24.36
CA ARG A 173 14.79 -13.75 24.80
C ARG A 173 15.83 -14.63 24.09
N GLY A 174 16.67 -14.00 23.25
CA GLY A 174 17.75 -14.66 22.50
C GLY A 174 17.30 -15.29 21.18
N HIS A 175 16.06 -15.02 20.72
CA HIS A 175 15.54 -15.50 19.44
C HIS A 175 15.71 -14.42 18.36
N TYR A 176 16.95 -14.16 17.95
CA TYR A 176 17.32 -13.11 17.00
C TYR A 176 16.83 -13.38 15.57
N LEU A 177 16.51 -14.65 15.26
CA LEU A 177 16.02 -15.07 13.94
C LEU A 177 14.48 -15.21 13.92
N ALA A 178 13.79 -14.60 14.87
CA ALA A 178 12.34 -14.63 14.88
C ALA A 178 11.78 -13.83 13.69
N GLU A 179 10.88 -14.43 12.95
CA GLU A 179 10.17 -13.82 11.83
C GLU A 179 8.71 -13.58 12.20
N VAL A 180 8.20 -12.42 11.80
CA VAL A 180 6.79 -12.05 11.98
C VAL A 180 6.26 -11.61 10.64
N THR A 181 5.21 -12.29 10.17
CA THR A 181 4.53 -11.97 8.92
C THR A 181 3.08 -11.61 9.18
N VAL A 182 2.55 -10.67 8.40
CA VAL A 182 1.16 -10.23 8.45
C VAL A 182 0.38 -11.03 7.42
N ASP A 183 -0.67 -11.75 7.86
CA ASP A 183 -1.57 -12.48 6.99
C ASP A 183 -2.94 -11.77 6.97
N GLU A 184 -3.23 -11.16 5.85
CA GLU A 184 -4.45 -10.40 5.61
C GLU A 184 -5.51 -11.17 4.81
N SER A 185 -5.28 -12.45 4.55
CA SER A 185 -6.17 -13.26 3.73
C SER A 185 -7.63 -13.25 4.19
N ARG A 186 -7.85 -13.07 5.50
CA ARG A 186 -9.17 -13.01 6.12
C ARG A 186 -9.64 -11.60 6.43
N LEU A 187 -8.79 -10.60 6.30
CA LEU A 187 -9.09 -9.24 6.74
C LEU A 187 -10.28 -8.65 5.98
N LYS A 188 -10.29 -8.80 4.65
CA LYS A 188 -11.32 -8.25 3.78
C LYS A 188 -12.70 -8.85 4.03
N ASP A 189 -12.76 -10.17 4.20
CA ASP A 189 -14.04 -10.88 4.31
C ASP A 189 -14.58 -10.92 5.75
N THR A 190 -13.70 -11.15 6.72
CA THR A 190 -14.11 -11.35 8.12
C THR A 190 -13.66 -10.24 9.07
N GLY A 191 -12.73 -9.39 8.64
CA GLY A 191 -12.10 -8.38 9.48
C GLY A 191 -11.01 -8.97 10.41
N ILE A 192 -10.56 -10.21 10.18
CA ILE A 192 -9.56 -10.87 11.02
C ILE A 192 -8.17 -10.62 10.43
N LEU A 193 -7.29 -10.01 11.22
CA LEU A 193 -5.88 -9.83 10.92
C LEU A 193 -5.06 -10.85 11.71
N ILE A 194 -4.15 -11.56 11.03
CA ILE A 194 -3.35 -12.62 11.66
C ILE A 194 -1.87 -12.24 11.60
N LEU A 195 -1.21 -12.21 12.75
CA LEU A 195 0.24 -12.11 12.86
C LEU A 195 0.82 -13.51 13.04
N ARG A 196 1.54 -14.00 12.03
CA ARG A 196 2.22 -15.31 12.07
C ARG A 196 3.65 -15.14 12.54
N ILE A 197 4.00 -15.91 13.55
CA ILE A 197 5.32 -15.90 14.17
C ILE A 197 6.02 -17.22 13.91
N VAL A 198 7.28 -17.12 13.45
CA VAL A 198 8.23 -18.22 13.42
C VAL A 198 9.35 -17.83 14.37
N GLU A 199 9.40 -18.47 15.55
CA GLU A 199 10.30 -18.04 16.65
C GLU A 199 11.78 -18.23 16.34
N GLY A 200 12.11 -19.19 15.47
CA GLY A 200 13.49 -19.53 15.17
C GLY A 200 14.24 -20.16 16.36
N PRO A 201 15.50 -20.56 16.18
CA PRO A 201 16.32 -21.11 17.25
C PRO A 201 16.80 -20.02 18.22
N ARG A 202 17.02 -20.42 19.48
CA ARG A 202 17.72 -19.55 20.43
C ARG A 202 19.19 -19.45 20.07
N VAL A 203 19.66 -18.22 19.87
CA VAL A 203 21.08 -17.94 19.57
C VAL A 203 21.84 -17.73 20.88
N LYS A 204 23.01 -18.36 20.97
CA LYS A 204 23.96 -18.16 22.08
C LYS A 204 25.32 -17.80 21.50
N VAL A 205 25.97 -16.79 22.06
CA VAL A 205 27.37 -16.50 21.76
C VAL A 205 28.21 -17.68 22.29
N LYS A 206 28.96 -18.34 21.43
CA LYS A 206 29.87 -19.43 21.80
C LYS A 206 31.28 -18.93 22.10
N GLU A 207 31.71 -17.96 21.34
CA GLU A 207 33.09 -17.47 21.39
C GLU A 207 33.11 -16.02 20.95
N ILE A 208 33.96 -15.22 21.58
CA ILE A 208 34.22 -13.83 21.22
C ILE A 208 35.73 -13.71 20.97
N GLU A 209 36.12 -13.33 19.76
CA GLU A 209 37.48 -13.06 19.39
C GLU A 209 37.72 -11.55 19.31
N PHE A 210 38.80 -11.10 19.93
CA PHE A 210 39.23 -9.71 19.85
C PHE A 210 40.40 -9.58 18.89
N THR A 211 40.30 -8.70 17.90
CA THR A 211 41.35 -8.42 16.92
C THR A 211 41.79 -6.96 17.00
N GLY A 212 43.09 -6.70 16.84
CA GLY A 212 43.65 -5.35 16.87
C GLY A 212 43.84 -4.75 18.27
N ASN A 213 43.66 -5.54 19.32
CA ASN A 213 43.89 -5.15 20.71
C ASN A 213 45.37 -5.17 21.10
N ALA A 214 46.08 -4.07 20.85
CA ALA A 214 47.52 -3.96 21.13
C ALA A 214 47.86 -3.62 22.59
N GLN A 215 46.95 -2.99 23.34
CA GLN A 215 47.23 -2.50 24.70
C GLN A 215 46.48 -3.26 25.79
N LEU A 216 45.33 -3.87 25.47
CA LEU A 216 44.53 -4.66 26.41
C LEU A 216 44.51 -6.12 25.97
N THR A 217 44.61 -7.03 26.90
CA THR A 217 44.48 -8.46 26.60
C THR A 217 43.05 -8.85 26.33
N ALA A 218 42.81 -9.92 25.53
CA ALA A 218 41.52 -10.46 25.29
C ALA A 218 40.74 -10.80 26.59
N LYS A 219 41.49 -11.18 27.67
CA LYS A 219 40.90 -11.50 28.97
C LYS A 219 40.38 -10.26 29.70
N GLU A 220 41.11 -9.15 29.61
CA GLU A 220 40.67 -7.88 30.19
C GLU A 220 39.43 -7.36 29.46
N LEU A 221 39.42 -7.41 28.12
CA LEU A 221 38.27 -7.02 27.31
C LEU A 221 37.04 -7.92 27.55
N ALA A 222 37.23 -9.22 27.73
CA ALA A 222 36.13 -10.15 28.02
C ALA A 222 35.56 -9.97 29.44
N GLY A 223 36.32 -9.35 30.36
CA GLY A 223 35.86 -9.05 31.71
C GLY A 223 34.89 -7.86 31.81
N GLU A 224 34.82 -7.05 30.78
CA GLU A 224 33.93 -5.88 30.67
C GLU A 224 32.60 -6.16 29.93
N LEU A 225 32.40 -7.40 29.43
CA LEU A 225 31.20 -7.84 28.70
C LEU A 225 30.25 -8.60 29.61
#